data_f0516c9bac81f33a3237c138f319899b
#
_entry.id   f0516c9bac81f33a3237c138f319899b
#
_cell.length_a   1.000
_cell.length_b   1.000
_cell.length_c   1.000
_cell.angle_alpha   90.00
_cell.angle_beta   90.00
_cell.angle_gamma   90.00
#
_symmetry.space_group_name_H-M   'P 1'
#
loop_
_entity.id
_entity.type
_entity.pdbx_description
1 polymer ?
#
loop_
_entity_poly.entity_id
_entity_poly.type
_entity_poly.pdbx_seq_one_letter_code
_entity_poly.pdbx_strand_id
1 'polypeptide(L)'
;PGATHNFTHNIPLNAVSGLYNLVFNVSSVNGVADPDTTNNSLTKTTQVASGSTVFKPLIEKFTSSTCAPCASYNASTFNPFYTAQNQNFNYIAYQMNWPGTGDIYYTAEGGVRRDYYGVNAITSLWIDGAEYSTSNAQAALTTHVSTEATKPGYFGLTANRNLSAGNAVVNYTITPYLTGSFVLQAAVIEKVTTNNVGSNGETSFKNVMMKMIPNASGTTINCTAGTPLSGQISA
;
A
#
# COMPACT_ATOMS: atom_id res chain seq x y z
N PRO A 1 -26.12 -24.93 -14.41
CA PRO A 1 -26.27 -24.18 -13.17
C PRO A 1 -24.90 -23.90 -12.58
N GLY A 2 -24.61 -22.65 -12.19
CA GLY A 2 -23.35 -22.26 -11.51
C GLY A 2 -22.17 -21.86 -12.41
N ALA A 3 -22.32 -21.82 -13.73
CA ALA A 3 -21.26 -21.30 -14.60
C ALA A 3 -21.22 -19.77 -14.54
N THR A 4 -20.00 -19.22 -14.45
CA THR A 4 -19.75 -17.77 -14.50
C THR A 4 -19.53 -17.35 -15.95
N HIS A 5 -20.16 -16.27 -16.37
CA HIS A 5 -19.95 -15.64 -17.67
C HIS A 5 -19.40 -14.23 -17.47
N ASN A 6 -18.24 -13.95 -18.09
CA ASN A 6 -17.65 -12.62 -18.08
C ASN A 6 -18.03 -11.90 -19.38
N PHE A 7 -18.47 -10.65 -19.26
CA PHE A 7 -18.74 -9.80 -20.41
C PHE A 7 -18.16 -8.40 -20.20
N THR A 8 -17.88 -7.72 -21.29
CA THR A 8 -17.51 -6.30 -21.27
C THR A 8 -18.62 -5.53 -21.99
N HIS A 9 -19.13 -4.49 -21.32
CA HIS A 9 -20.10 -3.61 -21.94
C HIS A 9 -19.43 -2.83 -23.08
N ASN A 10 -20.04 -2.81 -24.27
CA ASN A 10 -19.45 -2.22 -25.47
C ASN A 10 -19.57 -0.69 -25.51
N ILE A 11 -20.34 -0.07 -24.62
CA ILE A 11 -20.46 1.39 -24.48
C ILE A 11 -19.66 1.80 -23.23
N PRO A 12 -18.59 2.61 -23.39
CA PRO A 12 -17.83 3.09 -22.23
C PRO A 12 -18.66 4.07 -21.40
N LEU A 13 -18.44 4.08 -20.10
CA LEU A 13 -19.00 5.09 -19.21
C LEU A 13 -18.26 6.42 -19.45
N ASN A 14 -18.93 7.36 -20.12
CA ASN A 14 -18.47 8.73 -20.25
C ASN A 14 -19.09 9.56 -19.13
N ALA A 15 -18.39 9.73 -18.03
CA ALA A 15 -18.87 10.45 -16.86
C ALA A 15 -17.90 11.57 -16.48
N VAL A 16 -18.43 12.70 -16.03
CA VAL A 16 -17.63 13.76 -15.39
C VAL A 16 -17.16 13.29 -14.00
N SER A 17 -16.22 14.00 -13.39
CA SER A 17 -15.78 13.65 -12.03
C SER A 17 -16.96 13.67 -11.05
N GLY A 18 -17.03 12.67 -10.18
CA GLY A 18 -18.12 12.52 -9.21
C GLY A 18 -18.32 11.10 -8.72
N LEU A 19 -19.26 10.94 -7.82
CA LEU A 19 -19.68 9.65 -7.26
C LEU A 19 -20.89 9.12 -8.02
N TYR A 20 -20.86 7.86 -8.43
CA TYR A 20 -21.91 7.21 -9.23
C TYR A 20 -22.32 5.90 -8.61
N ASN A 21 -23.61 5.62 -8.63
CA ASN A 21 -24.17 4.30 -8.40
C ASN A 21 -24.50 3.65 -9.74
N LEU A 22 -23.71 2.65 -10.12
CA LEU A 22 -23.96 1.86 -11.32
C LEU A 22 -24.89 0.70 -10.97
N VAL A 23 -26.02 0.63 -11.67
CA VAL A 23 -27.00 -0.46 -11.48
C VAL A 23 -26.93 -1.37 -12.70
N PHE A 24 -26.60 -2.62 -12.45
CA PHE A 24 -26.57 -3.69 -13.47
C PHE A 24 -27.81 -4.55 -13.30
N ASN A 25 -28.59 -4.72 -14.37
CA ASN A 25 -29.77 -5.55 -14.37
C ASN A 25 -29.67 -6.62 -15.46
N VAL A 26 -30.05 -7.84 -15.11
CA VAL A 26 -30.30 -8.92 -16.06
C VAL A 26 -31.81 -9.05 -16.23
N SER A 27 -32.35 -8.72 -17.40
CA SER A 27 -33.80 -8.74 -17.65
C SER A 27 -34.29 -10.05 -18.26
N SER A 28 -33.41 -10.76 -18.94
CA SER A 28 -33.75 -12.05 -19.56
C SER A 28 -32.49 -12.88 -19.82
N VAL A 29 -32.65 -14.19 -19.85
CA VAL A 29 -31.59 -15.14 -20.25
C VAL A 29 -32.07 -15.84 -21.53
N ASN A 30 -31.30 -15.72 -22.62
CA ASN A 30 -31.67 -16.27 -23.94
C ASN A 30 -33.04 -15.81 -24.44
N GLY A 31 -33.44 -14.58 -24.13
CA GLY A 31 -34.73 -14.03 -24.54
C GLY A 31 -35.93 -14.47 -23.67
N VAL A 32 -35.70 -15.25 -22.63
CA VAL A 32 -36.75 -15.68 -21.66
C VAL A 32 -36.57 -14.89 -20.37
N ALA A 33 -37.65 -14.36 -19.83
CA ALA A 33 -37.63 -13.66 -18.55
C ALA A 33 -37.19 -14.61 -17.42
N ASP A 34 -36.33 -14.08 -16.53
CA ASP A 34 -35.93 -14.82 -15.34
C ASP A 34 -37.09 -14.86 -14.33
N PRO A 35 -37.57 -16.05 -13.91
CA PRO A 35 -38.62 -16.16 -12.93
C PRO A 35 -38.23 -15.72 -11.52
N ASP A 36 -36.91 -15.73 -11.20
CA ASP A 36 -36.37 -15.20 -9.93
C ASP A 36 -35.71 -13.84 -10.17
N THR A 37 -36.51 -12.80 -10.00
CA THR A 37 -36.04 -11.40 -10.16
C THR A 37 -35.29 -10.88 -8.95
N THR A 38 -35.17 -11.62 -7.84
CA THR A 38 -34.54 -11.15 -6.60
C THR A 38 -33.01 -11.03 -6.71
N ASN A 39 -32.39 -11.75 -7.63
CA ASN A 39 -30.96 -11.77 -7.87
C ASN A 39 -30.54 -11.03 -9.17
N ASN A 40 -31.50 -10.45 -9.89
CA ASN A 40 -31.28 -9.84 -11.21
C ASN A 40 -30.64 -8.46 -11.19
N SER A 41 -30.44 -7.85 -10.03
CA SER A 41 -29.91 -6.50 -9.91
C SER A 41 -28.67 -6.47 -9.01
N LEU A 42 -27.62 -5.77 -9.47
CA LEU A 42 -26.41 -5.48 -8.70
C LEU A 42 -26.12 -3.99 -8.77
N THR A 43 -26.00 -3.34 -7.61
CA THR A 43 -25.55 -1.96 -7.51
C THR A 43 -24.09 -1.91 -7.09
N LYS A 44 -23.26 -1.13 -7.81
CA LYS A 44 -21.87 -0.82 -7.48
C LYS A 44 -21.69 0.68 -7.40
N THR A 45 -21.15 1.16 -6.29
CA THR A 45 -20.69 2.54 -6.18
C THR A 45 -19.31 2.67 -6.79
N THR A 46 -19.10 3.65 -7.62
CA THR A 46 -17.80 4.00 -8.21
C THR A 46 -17.60 5.50 -8.21
N GLN A 47 -16.35 5.93 -8.19
CA GLN A 47 -16.01 7.35 -8.27
C GLN A 47 -15.16 7.60 -9.52
N VAL A 48 -15.53 8.66 -10.27
CA VAL A 48 -14.72 9.20 -11.36
C VAL A 48 -13.87 10.32 -10.80
N ALA A 49 -12.55 10.17 -10.88
CA ALA A 49 -11.60 11.15 -10.37
C ALA A 49 -11.64 12.46 -11.20
N SER A 50 -11.35 13.60 -10.57
CA SER A 50 -11.25 14.90 -11.26
C SER A 50 -9.95 15.09 -12.03
N GLY A 51 -8.98 14.17 -11.86
CA GLY A 51 -7.67 14.20 -12.47
C GLY A 51 -6.79 13.10 -11.89
N SER A 52 -5.50 13.17 -12.16
CA SER A 52 -4.52 12.23 -11.64
C SER A 52 -3.13 12.87 -11.58
N THR A 53 -2.23 12.22 -10.86
CA THR A 53 -0.81 12.54 -10.80
C THR A 53 0.02 11.29 -11.01
N VAL A 54 1.33 11.44 -11.08
CA VAL A 54 2.25 10.29 -11.13
C VAL A 54 2.10 9.49 -9.85
N PHE A 55 1.92 8.19 -10.01
CA PHE A 55 1.88 7.24 -8.91
C PHE A 55 3.28 6.67 -8.65
N LYS A 56 3.64 6.57 -7.38
CA LYS A 56 4.88 5.94 -6.94
C LYS A 56 4.51 4.81 -5.98
N PRO A 57 4.67 3.54 -6.39
CA PRO A 57 4.29 2.38 -5.57
C PRO A 57 4.93 2.40 -4.19
N LEU A 58 4.22 1.88 -3.20
CA LEU A 58 4.70 1.67 -1.84
C LEU A 58 4.92 0.19 -1.59
N ILE A 59 6.14 -0.16 -1.20
CA ILE A 59 6.48 -1.49 -0.72
C ILE A 59 6.56 -1.46 0.81
N GLU A 60 5.80 -2.31 1.47
CA GLU A 60 5.85 -2.56 2.91
C GLU A 60 6.33 -4.00 3.12
N LYS A 61 7.44 -4.17 3.82
CA LYS A 61 8.06 -5.48 4.05
C LYS A 61 8.17 -5.78 5.54
N PHE A 62 7.69 -6.95 5.93
CA PHE A 62 7.82 -7.47 7.29
C PHE A 62 8.96 -8.51 7.32
N THR A 63 9.95 -8.25 8.15
CA THR A 63 11.22 -8.99 8.20
C THR A 63 11.79 -9.02 9.62
N SER A 64 12.91 -9.68 9.85
CA SER A 64 13.63 -9.66 11.13
C SER A 64 15.07 -10.10 10.93
N SER A 65 15.99 -9.53 11.70
CA SER A 65 17.41 -9.95 11.75
C SER A 65 17.62 -11.35 12.32
N THR A 66 16.58 -11.97 12.86
CA THR A 66 16.61 -13.37 13.36
C THR A 66 15.96 -14.37 12.41
N CYS A 67 15.49 -13.93 11.25
CA CYS A 67 14.76 -14.73 10.28
C CYS A 67 15.67 -15.22 9.14
N ALA A 68 16.13 -16.48 9.17
CA ALA A 68 17.00 -17.03 8.13
C ALA A 68 16.38 -17.07 6.73
N PRO A 69 15.09 -17.44 6.52
CA PRO A 69 14.46 -17.33 5.20
C PRO A 69 14.40 -15.89 4.69
N CYS A 70 14.26 -14.89 5.61
CA CYS A 70 14.27 -13.48 5.24
C CYS A 70 15.62 -13.06 4.65
N ALA A 71 16.74 -13.48 5.27
CA ALA A 71 18.07 -13.21 4.75
C ALA A 71 18.27 -13.82 3.36
N SER A 72 17.81 -15.05 3.15
CA SER A 72 17.90 -15.72 1.84
C SER A 72 17.13 -14.95 0.75
N TYR A 73 15.89 -14.54 1.04
CA TYR A 73 15.08 -13.72 0.12
C TYR A 73 15.71 -12.35 -0.11
N ASN A 74 16.20 -11.70 0.94
CA ASN A 74 16.86 -10.40 0.82
C ASN A 74 18.10 -10.50 -0.07
N ALA A 75 18.96 -11.48 0.13
CA ALA A 75 20.18 -11.65 -0.64
C ALA A 75 19.93 -11.98 -2.11
N SER A 76 19.00 -12.90 -2.39
CA SER A 76 18.77 -13.41 -3.75
C SER A 76 17.83 -12.52 -4.58
N THR A 77 16.90 -11.81 -3.96
CA THR A 77 15.80 -11.17 -4.66
C THR A 77 15.65 -9.68 -4.29
N PHE A 78 15.41 -9.38 -2.99
CA PHE A 78 14.98 -8.04 -2.61
C PHE A 78 16.12 -7.00 -2.68
N ASN A 79 17.30 -7.31 -2.17
CA ASN A 79 18.41 -6.36 -2.16
C ASN A 79 18.93 -6.03 -3.57
N PRO A 80 19.08 -7.00 -4.49
CA PRO A 80 19.40 -6.70 -5.90
C PRO A 80 18.31 -5.85 -6.56
N PHE A 81 17.02 -6.16 -6.33
CA PHE A 81 15.91 -5.35 -6.81
C PHE A 81 15.97 -3.93 -6.25
N TYR A 82 16.11 -3.77 -4.93
CA TYR A 82 16.20 -2.47 -4.28
C TYR A 82 17.36 -1.64 -4.84
N THR A 83 18.53 -2.23 -5.00
CA THR A 83 19.71 -1.54 -5.53
C THR A 83 19.47 -1.02 -6.95
N ALA A 84 18.79 -1.78 -7.78
CA ALA A 84 18.52 -1.40 -9.17
C ALA A 84 17.36 -0.41 -9.34
N GLN A 85 16.37 -0.40 -8.41
CA GLN A 85 15.07 0.23 -8.65
C GLN A 85 14.61 1.22 -7.55
N ASN A 86 15.42 1.49 -6.50
CA ASN A 86 14.99 2.23 -5.31
C ASN A 86 14.47 3.67 -5.55
N GLN A 87 14.70 4.23 -6.72
CA GLN A 87 14.13 5.53 -7.12
C GLN A 87 12.69 5.43 -7.62
N ASN A 88 12.23 4.25 -8.00
CA ASN A 88 10.96 4.00 -8.68
C ASN A 88 9.82 3.66 -7.73
N PHE A 89 10.10 3.44 -6.46
CA PHE A 89 9.10 3.10 -5.43
C PHE A 89 9.45 3.70 -4.07
N ASN A 90 8.49 3.76 -3.17
CA ASN A 90 8.70 4.02 -1.75
C ASN A 90 8.83 2.67 -1.01
N TYR A 91 9.65 2.63 0.04
CA TYR A 91 9.88 1.39 0.77
C TYR A 91 9.94 1.63 2.27
N ILE A 92 9.26 0.77 3.03
CA ILE A 92 9.29 0.71 4.49
C ILE A 92 9.56 -0.74 4.92
N ALA A 93 10.54 -0.96 5.79
CA ALA A 93 10.79 -2.23 6.45
C ALA A 93 10.27 -2.19 7.89
N TYR A 94 9.37 -3.09 8.21
CA TYR A 94 8.90 -3.33 9.59
C TYR A 94 9.68 -4.51 10.15
N GLN A 95 10.51 -4.23 11.18
CA GLN A 95 11.21 -5.29 11.89
C GLN A 95 10.27 -5.97 12.89
N MET A 96 10.27 -7.30 12.92
CA MET A 96 9.35 -8.10 13.73
C MET A 96 10.03 -8.68 14.95
N ASN A 97 9.25 -8.92 16.01
CA ASN A 97 9.70 -9.49 17.28
C ASN A 97 9.76 -11.03 17.27
N TRP A 98 9.85 -11.63 16.08
CA TRP A 98 10.05 -13.07 15.85
C TRP A 98 10.81 -13.30 14.52
N PRO A 99 11.30 -14.53 14.25
CA PRO A 99 11.41 -15.70 15.12
C PRO A 99 12.43 -15.48 16.27
N GLY A 100 12.40 -16.38 17.25
CA GLY A 100 13.32 -16.33 18.39
C GLY A 100 13.15 -15.05 19.21
N THR A 101 14.26 -14.33 19.44
CA THR A 101 14.25 -13.06 20.19
C THR A 101 13.71 -11.88 19.39
N GLY A 102 13.55 -12.05 18.07
CA GLY A 102 13.15 -10.98 17.16
C GLY A 102 14.25 -9.93 16.94
N ASP A 103 13.85 -8.85 16.30
CA ASP A 103 14.73 -7.72 15.97
C ASP A 103 14.63 -6.62 17.02
N ILE A 104 15.76 -5.99 17.38
CA ILE A 104 15.82 -4.90 18.37
C ILE A 104 15.12 -3.60 17.88
N TYR A 105 14.89 -3.45 16.58
CA TYR A 105 14.12 -2.35 15.99
C TYR A 105 12.64 -2.68 15.80
N TYR A 106 12.14 -3.75 16.43
CA TYR A 106 10.71 -3.96 16.53
C TYR A 106 10.06 -2.80 17.26
N THR A 107 8.94 -2.30 16.72
CA THR A 107 8.11 -1.29 17.37
C THR A 107 6.67 -1.76 17.50
N ALA A 108 5.96 -1.28 18.52
CA ALA A 108 4.55 -1.60 18.70
C ALA A 108 3.71 -1.14 17.48
N GLU A 109 4.07 -0.01 16.88
CA GLU A 109 3.42 0.49 15.67
C GLU A 109 3.64 -0.44 14.47
N GLY A 110 4.83 -1.04 14.34
CA GLY A 110 5.10 -2.10 13.36
C GLY A 110 4.23 -3.33 13.59
N GLY A 111 3.97 -3.68 14.85
CA GLY A 111 3.00 -4.70 15.24
C GLY A 111 1.58 -4.38 14.79
N VAL A 112 1.12 -3.13 14.96
CA VAL A 112 -0.20 -2.70 14.48
C VAL A 112 -0.29 -2.78 12.93
N ARG A 113 0.75 -2.39 12.20
CA ARG A 113 0.78 -2.54 10.74
C ARG A 113 0.77 -4.02 10.31
N ARG A 114 1.49 -4.89 11.03
CA ARG A 114 1.42 -6.34 10.84
C ARG A 114 -0.01 -6.85 10.98
N ASP A 115 -0.70 -6.46 12.05
CA ASP A 115 -2.07 -6.90 12.32
C ASP A 115 -3.07 -6.34 11.29
N TYR A 116 -2.87 -5.11 10.82
CA TYR A 116 -3.66 -4.51 9.74
C TYR A 116 -3.63 -5.36 8.46
N TYR A 117 -2.48 -5.92 8.13
CA TYR A 117 -2.30 -6.80 6.98
C TYR A 117 -2.57 -8.28 7.27
N GLY A 118 -2.78 -8.67 8.52
CA GLY A 118 -2.96 -10.07 8.91
C GLY A 118 -1.68 -10.91 8.71
N VAL A 119 -0.50 -10.29 8.79
CA VAL A 119 0.78 -10.98 8.59
C VAL A 119 1.06 -11.93 9.75
N ASN A 120 1.12 -13.21 9.46
CA ASN A 120 1.40 -14.29 10.42
C ASN A 120 2.69 -15.06 10.12
N ALA A 121 3.36 -14.74 9.02
CA ALA A 121 4.67 -15.31 8.63
C ALA A 121 5.54 -14.21 8.02
N ILE A 122 6.87 -14.34 8.15
CA ILE A 122 7.87 -13.49 7.51
C ILE A 122 8.90 -14.36 6.75
N THR A 123 9.41 -13.93 5.63
CA THR A 123 9.28 -12.61 4.96
C THR A 123 7.89 -12.45 4.37
N SER A 124 7.25 -11.31 4.61
CA SER A 124 6.01 -10.94 3.93
C SER A 124 6.20 -9.59 3.23
N LEU A 125 5.70 -9.47 2.01
CA LEU A 125 5.85 -8.31 1.15
C LEU A 125 4.48 -7.85 0.68
N TRP A 126 4.20 -6.55 0.84
CA TRP A 126 2.96 -5.91 0.43
C TRP A 126 3.28 -4.76 -0.52
N ILE A 127 2.60 -4.69 -1.63
CA ILE A 127 2.77 -3.64 -2.65
C ILE A 127 1.42 -2.96 -2.83
N ASP A 128 1.36 -1.67 -2.51
CA ASP A 128 0.14 -0.86 -2.58
C ASP A 128 -1.07 -1.49 -1.88
N GLY A 129 -0.81 -2.13 -0.72
CA GLY A 129 -1.83 -2.74 0.10
C GLY A 129 -2.23 -4.17 -0.30
N ALA A 130 -1.64 -4.75 -1.34
CA ALA A 130 -1.84 -6.13 -1.76
C ALA A 130 -0.64 -7.02 -1.43
N GLU A 131 -0.90 -8.23 -0.93
CA GLU A 131 0.17 -9.19 -0.66
C GLU A 131 0.86 -9.61 -1.96
N TYR A 132 2.20 -9.60 -1.96
CA TYR A 132 3.02 -10.06 -3.06
C TYR A 132 3.83 -11.30 -2.65
N SER A 133 3.75 -12.37 -3.44
CA SER A 133 4.44 -13.62 -3.13
C SER A 133 5.95 -13.48 -3.17
N THR A 134 6.61 -13.79 -2.07
CA THR A 134 8.07 -13.81 -1.94
C THR A 134 8.73 -15.02 -2.63
N SER A 135 7.94 -15.95 -3.18
CA SER A 135 8.46 -17.02 -4.03
C SER A 135 8.84 -16.56 -5.45
N ASN A 136 8.41 -15.36 -5.84
CA ASN A 136 8.67 -14.79 -7.15
C ASN A 136 10.13 -14.31 -7.26
N ALA A 137 10.71 -14.49 -8.44
CA ALA A 137 12.06 -14.01 -8.74
C ALA A 137 12.13 -12.47 -8.84
N GLN A 138 13.34 -11.91 -8.73
CA GLN A 138 13.60 -10.48 -8.85
C GLN A 138 13.00 -9.85 -10.11
N ALA A 139 13.08 -10.51 -11.27
CA ALA A 139 12.53 -9.99 -12.52
C ALA A 139 11.01 -9.82 -12.48
N ALA A 140 10.29 -10.76 -11.85
CA ALA A 140 8.85 -10.66 -11.66
C ALA A 140 8.47 -9.50 -10.73
N LEU A 141 9.23 -9.30 -9.63
CA LEU A 141 9.04 -8.16 -8.73
C LEU A 141 9.28 -6.83 -9.46
N THR A 142 10.33 -6.74 -10.29
CA THR A 142 10.62 -5.56 -11.11
C THR A 142 9.47 -5.25 -12.07
N THR A 143 8.98 -6.27 -12.78
CA THR A 143 7.85 -6.11 -13.72
C THR A 143 6.58 -5.67 -12.98
N HIS A 144 6.28 -6.27 -11.82
CA HIS A 144 5.10 -5.92 -11.03
C HIS A 144 5.15 -4.46 -10.57
N VAL A 145 6.23 -4.01 -9.95
CA VAL A 145 6.39 -2.61 -9.49
C VAL A 145 6.34 -1.63 -10.66
N SER A 146 6.95 -1.97 -11.79
CA SER A 146 6.88 -1.14 -13.01
C SER A 146 5.45 -1.03 -13.54
N THR A 147 4.67 -2.10 -13.50
CA THR A 147 3.25 -2.10 -13.88
C THR A 147 2.42 -1.26 -12.91
N GLU A 148 2.64 -1.39 -11.59
CA GLU A 148 1.95 -0.56 -10.60
C GLU A 148 2.23 0.93 -10.84
N ALA A 149 3.48 1.31 -11.14
CA ALA A 149 3.86 2.68 -11.43
C ALA A 149 3.18 3.31 -12.66
N THR A 150 2.57 2.50 -13.56
CA THR A 150 1.78 3.03 -14.68
C THR A 150 0.36 3.45 -14.31
N LYS A 151 -0.10 3.08 -13.11
CA LYS A 151 -1.43 3.45 -12.63
C LYS A 151 -1.50 4.94 -12.29
N PRO A 152 -2.67 5.57 -12.41
CA PRO A 152 -2.84 6.95 -11.99
C PRO A 152 -2.79 7.08 -10.46
N GLY A 153 -2.07 8.08 -9.96
CA GLY A 153 -2.16 8.52 -8.57
C GLY A 153 -3.35 9.47 -8.39
N TYR A 154 -4.12 9.30 -7.33
CA TYR A 154 -5.29 10.15 -7.04
C TYR A 154 -5.08 11.17 -5.92
N PHE A 155 -3.84 11.26 -5.43
CA PHE A 155 -3.43 12.23 -4.42
C PHE A 155 -2.05 12.76 -4.77
N GLY A 156 -1.95 14.05 -5.13
CA GLY A 156 -0.69 14.75 -5.16
C GLY A 156 -0.28 15.08 -3.73
N LEU A 157 0.92 14.69 -3.32
CA LEU A 157 1.43 14.92 -1.96
C LEU A 157 2.77 15.65 -2.01
N THR A 158 2.85 16.77 -1.30
CA THR A 158 4.12 17.44 -0.98
C THR A 158 4.26 17.55 0.53
N ALA A 159 5.47 17.38 1.04
CA ALA A 159 5.73 17.46 2.47
C ALA A 159 7.11 18.03 2.77
N ASN A 160 7.18 18.82 3.84
CA ASN A 160 8.43 19.28 4.45
C ASN A 160 8.51 18.72 5.86
N ARG A 161 9.70 18.25 6.24
CA ARG A 161 9.95 17.67 7.56
C ARG A 161 10.95 18.49 8.36
N ASN A 162 10.73 18.53 9.66
CA ASN A 162 11.72 18.93 10.64
C ASN A 162 11.90 17.79 11.67
N LEU A 163 13.12 17.33 11.83
CA LEU A 163 13.52 16.33 12.82
C LEU A 163 14.51 16.99 13.77
N SER A 164 14.12 17.25 15.01
CA SER A 164 14.94 17.96 15.98
C SER A 164 14.68 17.46 17.40
N ALA A 165 15.73 17.16 18.13
CA ALA A 165 15.67 16.81 19.55
C ALA A 165 14.64 15.72 19.90
N GLY A 166 14.53 14.70 19.06
CA GLY A 166 13.59 13.60 19.28
C GLY A 166 12.16 13.87 18.81
N ASN A 167 11.87 15.07 18.29
CA ASN A 167 10.58 15.41 17.72
C ASN A 167 10.61 15.31 16.19
N ALA A 168 9.56 14.78 15.61
CA ALA A 168 9.31 14.75 14.17
C ALA A 168 8.09 15.60 13.85
N VAL A 169 8.26 16.61 13.00
CA VAL A 169 7.17 17.46 12.51
C VAL A 169 7.13 17.37 11.00
N VAL A 170 5.97 17.07 10.43
CA VAL A 170 5.74 17.00 8.99
C VAL A 170 4.61 17.95 8.63
N ASN A 171 4.94 18.99 7.85
CA ASN A 171 3.96 19.84 7.20
C ASN A 171 3.69 19.29 5.82
N TYR A 172 2.43 19.09 5.48
CA TYR A 172 2.02 18.50 4.21
C TYR A 172 0.98 19.34 3.47
N THR A 173 0.97 19.19 2.15
CA THR A 173 -0.12 19.63 1.28
C THR A 173 -0.53 18.47 0.40
N ILE A 174 -1.83 18.19 0.36
CA ILE A 174 -2.44 17.14 -0.45
C ILE A 174 -3.34 17.80 -1.48
N THR A 175 -3.16 17.44 -2.76
CA THR A 175 -4.10 17.76 -3.84
C THR A 175 -4.88 16.49 -4.17
N PRO A 176 -6.12 16.35 -3.66
CA PRO A 176 -6.94 15.17 -3.91
C PRO A 176 -7.64 15.26 -5.26
N TYR A 177 -7.72 14.15 -5.97
CA TYR A 177 -8.54 13.99 -7.18
C TYR A 177 -9.80 13.15 -6.92
N LEU A 178 -9.98 12.72 -5.68
CA LEU A 178 -11.15 11.99 -5.18
C LEU A 178 -11.79 12.76 -4.01
N THR A 179 -13.10 12.61 -3.85
CA THR A 179 -13.84 13.14 -2.69
C THR A 179 -14.11 11.98 -1.71
N GLY A 180 -13.91 12.20 -0.43
CA GLY A 180 -14.18 11.20 0.61
C GLY A 180 -13.30 11.35 1.83
N SER A 181 -13.45 10.40 2.75
CA SER A 181 -12.65 10.29 3.95
C SER A 181 -11.55 9.25 3.74
N PHE A 182 -10.31 9.65 4.00
CA PHE A 182 -9.12 8.82 3.80
C PHE A 182 -8.24 8.86 5.06
N VAL A 183 -7.31 7.92 5.16
CA VAL A 183 -6.33 7.90 6.26
C VAL A 183 -4.96 8.25 5.71
N LEU A 184 -4.40 9.36 6.20
CA LEU A 184 -3.02 9.74 5.97
C LEU A 184 -2.12 8.96 6.92
N GLN A 185 -1.20 8.18 6.37
CA GLN A 185 -0.15 7.50 7.12
C GLN A 185 1.19 8.20 6.91
N ALA A 186 1.96 8.37 7.99
CA ALA A 186 3.33 8.84 7.91
C ALA A 186 4.22 8.03 8.85
N ALA A 187 5.44 7.76 8.39
CA ALA A 187 6.43 7.00 9.14
C ALA A 187 7.79 7.71 9.14
N VAL A 188 8.44 7.72 10.28
CA VAL A 188 9.88 8.01 10.39
C VAL A 188 10.63 6.71 10.09
N ILE A 189 11.55 6.78 9.14
CA ILE A 189 12.39 5.65 8.77
C ILE A 189 13.86 6.00 8.97
N GLU A 190 14.65 5.04 9.45
CA GLU A 190 16.10 5.10 9.36
C GLU A 190 16.56 4.46 8.05
N LYS A 191 17.33 5.21 7.25
CA LYS A 191 17.71 4.75 5.91
C LYS A 191 18.55 3.48 5.93
N VAL A 192 19.42 3.34 6.92
CA VAL A 192 20.29 2.19 7.11
C VAL A 192 20.48 1.95 8.59
N THR A 193 20.12 0.77 9.05
CA THR A 193 20.46 0.29 10.39
C THR A 193 21.54 -0.79 10.32
N THR A 194 22.45 -0.78 11.29
CA THR A 194 23.56 -1.74 11.39
C THR A 194 23.69 -2.36 12.78
N ASN A 195 22.94 -1.84 13.77
CA ASN A 195 23.01 -2.30 15.16
C ASN A 195 22.11 -3.54 15.43
N ASN A 196 21.30 -3.94 14.45
CA ASN A 196 20.40 -5.08 14.56
C ASN A 196 20.98 -6.35 13.89
N VAL A 197 22.26 -6.63 14.12
CA VAL A 197 22.89 -7.89 13.71
C VAL A 197 22.30 -9.01 14.54
N GLY A 198 21.51 -9.87 13.90
CA GLY A 198 20.86 -11.02 14.53
C GLY A 198 21.42 -12.34 14.04
N SER A 199 20.70 -13.43 14.32
CA SER A 199 21.13 -14.79 13.98
C SER A 199 21.04 -15.14 12.50
N ASN A 200 20.43 -14.29 11.66
CA ASN A 200 20.27 -14.56 10.23
C ASN A 200 21.49 -14.19 9.36
N GLY A 201 22.50 -13.52 9.96
CA GLY A 201 23.75 -13.14 9.30
C GLY A 201 23.69 -11.83 8.49
N GLU A 202 22.55 -11.16 8.40
CA GLU A 202 22.47 -9.83 7.79
C GLU A 202 23.12 -8.77 8.70
N THR A 203 23.90 -7.86 8.14
CA THR A 203 24.64 -6.82 8.87
C THR A 203 24.08 -5.41 8.67
N SER A 204 23.09 -5.26 7.80
CA SER A 204 22.44 -3.96 7.57
C SER A 204 21.06 -4.12 6.97
N PHE A 205 20.16 -3.22 7.33
CA PHE A 205 18.79 -3.16 6.83
C PHE A 205 18.48 -1.76 6.30
N LYS A 206 17.59 -1.68 5.32
CA LYS A 206 17.24 -0.41 4.64
C LYS A 206 15.84 0.04 5.02
N ASN A 207 15.68 1.36 5.18
CA ASN A 207 14.40 2.04 5.39
C ASN A 207 13.58 1.42 6.54
N VAL A 208 14.26 1.18 7.67
CA VAL A 208 13.64 0.56 8.87
C VAL A 208 12.71 1.57 9.53
N MET A 209 11.46 1.18 9.76
CA MET A 209 10.45 2.00 10.42
C MET A 209 10.78 2.15 11.91
N MET A 210 10.92 3.40 12.34
CA MET A 210 11.23 3.78 13.73
C MET A 210 10.02 4.27 14.48
N LYS A 211 9.11 4.97 13.80
CA LYS A 211 7.93 5.59 14.42
C LYS A 211 6.84 5.82 13.38
N MET A 212 5.58 5.60 13.73
CA MET A 212 4.42 6.09 12.97
C MET A 212 3.94 7.42 13.55
N ILE A 213 3.59 8.38 12.68
CA ILE A 213 3.17 9.73 13.09
C ILE A 213 1.71 9.99 12.65
N PRO A 214 0.86 10.47 13.54
CA PRO A 214 1.05 10.65 14.99
C PRO A 214 1.03 9.32 15.76
N ASN A 215 0.54 8.28 15.13
CA ASN A 215 0.46 6.89 15.63
C ASN A 215 0.20 5.92 14.46
N ALA A 216 0.13 4.61 14.75
CA ALA A 216 -0.06 3.57 13.75
C ALA A 216 -1.44 3.55 13.07
N SER A 217 -2.45 4.20 13.64
CA SER A 217 -3.79 4.35 13.01
C SER A 217 -3.82 5.46 11.96
N GLY A 218 -2.83 6.34 11.96
CA GLY A 218 -2.76 7.49 11.05
C GLY A 218 -3.73 8.62 11.40
N THR A 219 -3.94 9.52 10.45
CA THR A 219 -4.81 10.69 10.60
C THR A 219 -5.91 10.66 9.56
N THR A 220 -7.17 10.69 10.00
CA THR A 220 -8.30 10.82 9.08
C THR A 220 -8.30 12.21 8.45
N ILE A 221 -8.40 12.26 7.13
CA ILE A 221 -8.51 13.47 6.33
C ILE A 221 -9.76 13.40 5.46
N ASN A 222 -10.50 14.51 5.39
CA ASN A 222 -11.65 14.63 4.50
C ASN A 222 -11.25 15.44 3.27
N CYS A 223 -11.36 14.83 2.11
CA CYS A 223 -10.93 15.39 0.84
C CYS A 223 -12.12 15.77 -0.03
N THR A 224 -12.00 16.90 -0.72
CA THR A 224 -12.87 17.27 -1.83
C THR A 224 -12.02 17.34 -3.10
N ALA A 225 -12.42 16.60 -4.13
CA ALA A 225 -11.69 16.52 -5.38
C ALA A 225 -11.37 17.92 -5.95
N GLY A 226 -10.12 18.18 -6.29
CA GLY A 226 -9.65 19.46 -6.81
C GLY A 226 -9.41 20.54 -5.75
N THR A 227 -9.70 20.31 -4.47
CA THR A 227 -9.48 21.29 -3.38
C THR A 227 -8.28 20.87 -2.55
N PRO A 228 -7.11 21.54 -2.67
CA PRO A 228 -5.94 21.22 -1.86
C PRO A 228 -6.22 21.41 -0.36
N LEU A 229 -5.66 20.54 0.45
CA LEU A 229 -5.67 20.66 1.90
C LEU A 229 -4.24 20.62 2.43
N SER A 230 -3.96 21.41 3.45
CA SER A 230 -2.66 21.44 4.14
C SER A 230 -2.85 21.15 5.62
N GLY A 231 -1.83 20.55 6.23
CA GLY A 231 -1.85 20.23 7.64
C GLY A 231 -0.47 19.95 8.19
N GLN A 232 -0.44 19.64 9.47
CA GLN A 232 0.75 19.25 10.20
C GLN A 232 0.47 18.00 11.02
N ILE A 233 1.41 17.08 11.04
CA ILE A 233 1.44 15.92 11.94
C ILE A 233 2.79 15.89 12.67
N SER A 234 2.78 15.43 13.91
CA SER A 234 3.98 15.38 14.74
C SER A 234 3.96 14.20 15.73
N ALA A 235 5.14 13.79 16.19
CA ALA A 235 5.36 12.86 17.29
C ALA A 235 6.65 13.21 18.02
#